data_0451ed84816384ff596ffdbcbcecb1c8
#
_entry.id   0451ed84816384ff596ffdbcbcecb1c8
#
_cell.length_a   1.000
_cell.length_b   1.000
_cell.length_c   1.000
_cell.angle_alpha   90.00
_cell.angle_beta   90.00
_cell.angle_gamma   90.00
#
_symmetry.space_group_name_H-M   'P 1'
#
loop_
_entity.id
_entity.type
_entity.pdbx_description
1 polymer ?
#
loop_
_entity_poly.entity_id
_entity_poly.type
_entity_poly.pdbx_seq_one_letter_code
_entity_poly.pdbx_strand_id
1 'polypeptide(L)'
;PEPTPFHHFLKAMGGFLPSPQARWCTKKMKLDKFEEYVGDDYAVSYVGIRGDEDRDGYISSKPNIQAVFPFRKNIWSIDVINKFLHRENLDQIVDIYERLTPEGFLRDEILETVKRPITKTFYYSKKMNALLDYDVKLFNHAVFEYLKTTDYPVGKLDEFPLLDNTDVLVKEDIFRLLRESGVGVPAYYEEIPFEVDGKTGTYCRSRSGCYFCFFQQKIEWIWLYEQHPDLYRQAMEFEKDGYTWNQNESLADLIKPERIRQIKLDIIRRQEDNRQQQKGTTLVDILGDDIMCTNCFI
;
A
#
# COMPACT_ATOMS: atom_id res chain seq x y z
N PRO A 1 10.94 13.78 28.52
CA PRO A 1 11.04 12.52 27.81
C PRO A 1 12.33 12.47 26.99
N GLU A 2 13.01 11.33 26.96
CA GLU A 2 14.20 11.16 26.15
C GLU A 2 13.90 11.39 24.68
N PRO A 3 14.79 12.05 23.92
CA PRO A 3 14.57 12.33 22.53
C PRO A 3 14.50 11.01 21.72
N THR A 4 13.37 10.78 21.07
CA THR A 4 13.19 9.62 20.20
C THR A 4 14.00 9.76 18.90
N PRO A 5 14.23 8.70 18.14
CA PRO A 5 14.85 8.78 16.82
C PRO A 5 14.19 9.81 15.90
N PHE A 6 12.87 10.00 16.01
CA PHE A 6 12.15 11.02 15.24
C PHE A 6 12.60 12.43 15.57
N HIS A 7 12.78 12.77 16.85
CA HIS A 7 13.29 14.09 17.28
C HIS A 7 14.68 14.37 16.71
N HIS A 8 15.55 13.34 16.71
CA HIS A 8 16.88 13.47 16.14
C HIS A 8 16.84 13.83 14.65
N PHE A 9 16.07 13.05 13.86
CA PHE A 9 15.94 13.32 12.43
C PHE A 9 15.20 14.62 12.14
N LEU A 10 14.16 14.97 12.89
CA LEU A 10 13.46 16.24 12.74
C LEU A 10 14.43 17.43 12.93
N LYS A 11 15.29 17.36 13.94
CA LYS A 11 16.33 18.37 14.17
C LYS A 11 17.32 18.43 13.00
N ALA A 12 17.79 17.27 12.51
CA ALA A 12 18.70 17.19 11.36
C ALA A 12 18.07 17.76 10.07
N MET A 13 16.75 17.67 9.94
CA MET A 13 15.97 18.24 8.83
C MET A 13 15.60 19.72 9.07
N GLY A 14 16.22 20.42 10.02
CA GLY A 14 15.94 21.83 10.30
C GLY A 14 14.54 22.11 10.86
N GLY A 15 13.86 21.08 11.39
CA GLY A 15 12.49 21.15 11.92
C GLY A 15 11.40 21.01 10.85
N PHE A 16 11.75 20.65 9.61
CA PHE A 16 10.77 20.34 8.57
C PHE A 16 10.04 19.04 8.87
N LEU A 17 8.74 19.13 9.07
CA LEU A 17 7.90 17.94 9.22
C LEU A 17 7.90 17.09 7.93
N PRO A 18 7.79 15.77 8.07
CA PRO A 18 7.60 14.93 6.90
C PRO A 18 6.24 15.20 6.25
N SER A 19 6.22 15.11 4.93
CA SER A 19 5.03 15.32 4.11
C SER A 19 4.92 14.28 3.00
N PRO A 20 3.82 14.22 2.24
CA PRO A 20 3.71 13.34 1.08
C PRO A 20 4.86 13.52 0.06
N GLN A 21 5.37 14.73 -0.11
CA GLN A 21 6.47 15.05 -1.02
C GLN A 21 7.86 14.85 -0.39
N ALA A 22 7.94 14.94 0.94
CA ALA A 22 9.22 14.84 1.67
C ALA A 22 9.14 13.76 2.76
N ARG A 23 9.11 12.49 2.34
CA ARG A 23 8.93 11.30 3.19
C ARG A 23 10.22 10.85 3.88
N TRP A 24 11.00 11.80 4.41
CA TRP A 24 12.27 11.50 5.05
C TRP A 24 12.14 10.54 6.24
N CYS A 25 11.03 10.60 6.99
CA CYS A 25 10.78 9.69 8.12
C CYS A 25 10.73 8.22 7.65
N THR A 26 10.07 7.95 6.52
CA THR A 26 10.04 6.62 5.91
C THR A 26 11.44 6.18 5.49
N LYS A 27 12.13 7.03 4.72
CA LYS A 27 13.47 6.69 4.23
C LYS A 27 14.43 6.46 5.38
N LYS A 28 14.60 7.44 6.29
CA LYS A 28 15.64 7.42 7.35
C LYS A 28 15.36 6.45 8.48
N MET A 29 14.09 6.27 8.85
CA MET A 29 13.74 5.48 10.04
C MET A 29 13.31 4.03 9.72
N LYS A 30 13.00 3.74 8.46
CA LYS A 30 12.56 2.42 8.04
C LYS A 30 13.46 1.84 6.95
N LEU A 31 13.52 2.48 5.76
CA LEU A 31 14.19 1.91 4.60
C LEU A 31 15.69 1.81 4.76
N ASP A 32 16.35 2.92 5.09
CA ASP A 32 17.80 2.94 5.28
C ASP A 32 18.20 1.91 6.37
N LYS A 33 17.38 1.77 7.43
CA LYS A 33 17.63 0.81 8.50
C LYS A 33 17.40 -0.64 8.10
N PHE A 34 16.38 -0.88 7.28
CA PHE A 34 16.12 -2.21 6.71
C PHE A 34 17.26 -2.63 5.77
N GLU A 35 17.67 -1.76 4.86
CA GLU A 35 18.77 -2.03 3.93
C GLU A 35 20.14 -2.20 4.65
N GLU A 36 20.35 -1.44 5.74
CA GLU A 36 21.53 -1.59 6.60
C GLU A 36 21.53 -2.96 7.31
N TYR A 37 20.37 -3.38 7.83
CA TYR A 37 20.21 -4.68 8.50
C TYR A 37 20.43 -5.86 7.55
N VAL A 38 19.89 -5.79 6.33
CA VAL A 38 20.09 -6.84 5.31
C VAL A 38 21.56 -6.89 4.85
N GLY A 39 22.23 -5.74 4.79
CA GLY A 39 23.63 -5.68 4.34
C GLY A 39 23.80 -6.14 2.89
N ASP A 40 24.70 -7.10 2.66
CA ASP A 40 25.01 -7.68 1.36
C ASP A 40 24.35 -9.07 1.14
N ASP A 41 23.58 -9.54 2.12
CA ASP A 41 22.86 -10.81 2.01
C ASP A 41 21.70 -10.72 1.00
N TYR A 42 21.42 -11.82 0.32
CA TYR A 42 20.20 -11.92 -0.50
C TYR A 42 18.96 -11.96 0.38
N ALA A 43 18.00 -11.09 0.10
CA ALA A 43 16.76 -11.00 0.86
C ALA A 43 15.53 -10.92 -0.04
N VAL A 44 14.51 -11.72 0.30
CA VAL A 44 13.16 -11.61 -0.28
C VAL A 44 12.26 -10.96 0.77
N SER A 45 11.80 -9.75 0.50
CA SER A 45 10.93 -8.98 1.37
C SER A 45 9.46 -9.25 1.04
N TYR A 46 8.75 -9.91 1.94
CA TYR A 46 7.30 -10.12 1.81
C TYR A 46 6.56 -8.87 2.28
N VAL A 47 5.90 -8.21 1.35
CA VAL A 47 5.21 -6.93 1.62
C VAL A 47 3.70 -7.15 1.66
N GLY A 48 3.08 -6.83 2.79
CA GLY A 48 1.65 -7.04 3.03
C GLY A 48 0.73 -6.00 2.37
N ILE A 49 0.97 -5.66 1.11
CA ILE A 49 0.07 -4.82 0.32
C ILE A 49 -1.07 -5.70 -0.18
N ARG A 50 -2.31 -5.31 0.15
CA ARG A 50 -3.50 -6.09 -0.20
C ARG A 50 -3.88 -5.94 -1.67
N GLY A 51 -4.77 -6.83 -2.13
CA GLY A 51 -5.29 -6.80 -3.48
C GLY A 51 -6.18 -5.61 -3.81
N ASP A 52 -6.82 -5.03 -2.79
CA ASP A 52 -7.66 -3.83 -2.89
C ASP A 52 -6.88 -2.50 -2.75
N GLU A 53 -5.55 -2.55 -2.59
CA GLU A 53 -4.73 -1.35 -2.51
C GLU A 53 -4.08 -1.02 -3.84
N ASP A 54 -4.39 0.15 -4.41
CA ASP A 54 -3.76 0.67 -5.63
C ASP A 54 -2.49 1.45 -5.29
N ARG A 55 -1.41 0.72 -5.02
CA ARG A 55 -0.08 1.31 -4.79
C ARG A 55 1.04 0.36 -5.15
N ASP A 56 2.14 0.91 -5.60
CA ASP A 56 3.39 0.17 -5.73
C ASP A 56 4.08 0.05 -4.36
N GLY A 57 4.71 -1.08 -4.12
CA GLY A 57 5.56 -1.28 -2.97
C GLY A 57 6.89 -0.52 -3.07
N TYR A 58 7.64 -0.52 -1.99
CA TYR A 58 9.01 -0.04 -2.03
C TYR A 58 9.88 -0.97 -2.88
N ILE A 59 10.68 -0.38 -3.74
CA ILE A 59 11.73 -1.05 -4.49
C ILE A 59 13.05 -0.58 -3.91
N SER A 60 13.85 -1.52 -3.39
CA SER A 60 15.18 -1.21 -2.87
C SER A 60 16.10 -0.77 -4.01
N SER A 61 17.00 0.15 -3.72
CA SER A 61 18.10 0.50 -4.61
C SER A 61 19.18 -0.57 -4.65
N LYS A 62 19.18 -1.51 -3.68
CA LYS A 62 20.11 -2.62 -3.59
C LYS A 62 19.63 -3.81 -4.43
N PRO A 63 20.45 -4.36 -5.32
CA PRO A 63 20.04 -5.47 -6.20
C PRO A 63 19.83 -6.80 -5.45
N ASN A 64 20.37 -6.92 -4.24
CA ASN A 64 20.25 -8.10 -3.39
C ASN A 64 18.94 -8.14 -2.56
N ILE A 65 18.06 -7.15 -2.70
CA ILE A 65 16.77 -7.08 -1.99
C ILE A 65 15.63 -7.05 -3.00
N GLN A 66 14.77 -8.06 -2.97
CA GLN A 66 13.60 -8.17 -3.85
C GLN A 66 12.32 -8.15 -3.04
N ALA A 67 11.35 -7.28 -3.41
CA ALA A 67 10.01 -7.27 -2.81
C ALA A 67 9.06 -8.22 -3.56
N VAL A 68 8.20 -8.90 -2.78
CA VAL A 68 7.10 -9.73 -3.29
C VAL A 68 5.80 -9.43 -2.52
N PHE A 69 4.66 -9.61 -3.17
CA PHE A 69 3.33 -9.18 -2.67
C PHE A 69 2.37 -10.36 -2.57
N PRO A 70 2.40 -11.14 -1.49
CA PRO A 70 1.66 -12.41 -1.38
C PRO A 70 0.13 -12.28 -1.41
N PHE A 71 -0.42 -11.07 -1.24
CA PHE A 71 -1.87 -10.84 -1.16
C PHE A 71 -2.48 -10.33 -2.46
N ARG A 72 -1.74 -10.38 -3.56
CA ARG A 72 -2.14 -9.90 -4.89
C ARG A 72 -2.08 -11.00 -5.94
N LYS A 73 -2.86 -10.86 -7.03
CA LYS A 73 -2.69 -11.70 -8.23
C LYS A 73 -1.28 -11.62 -8.78
N ASN A 74 -0.79 -10.40 -8.98
CA ASN A 74 0.60 -10.16 -9.33
C ASN A 74 1.43 -10.10 -8.05
N ILE A 75 2.20 -11.15 -7.78
CA ILE A 75 3.09 -11.21 -6.60
C ILE A 75 4.42 -10.47 -6.80
N TRP A 76 4.71 -9.95 -7.99
CA TRP A 76 5.98 -9.35 -8.35
C TRP A 76 5.96 -7.83 -8.24
N SER A 77 7.10 -7.24 -7.92
CA SER A 77 7.28 -5.80 -7.91
C SER A 77 7.30 -5.23 -9.33
N ILE A 78 6.98 -3.94 -9.46
CA ILE A 78 6.84 -3.28 -10.76
C ILE A 78 8.16 -3.24 -11.56
N ASP A 79 9.31 -3.18 -10.90
CA ASP A 79 10.61 -3.24 -11.56
C ASP A 79 10.86 -4.62 -12.20
N VAL A 80 10.50 -5.70 -11.51
CA VAL A 80 10.53 -7.06 -12.06
C VAL A 80 9.62 -7.16 -13.29
N ILE A 81 8.37 -6.68 -13.18
CA ILE A 81 7.41 -6.73 -14.28
C ILE A 81 7.88 -5.90 -15.47
N ASN A 82 8.39 -4.69 -15.24
CA ASN A 82 8.89 -3.84 -16.32
C ASN A 82 10.11 -4.47 -17.04
N LYS A 83 10.98 -5.13 -16.29
CA LYS A 83 12.10 -5.89 -16.85
C LYS A 83 11.62 -7.12 -17.62
N PHE A 84 10.76 -7.95 -17.01
CA PHE A 84 10.20 -9.12 -17.65
C PHE A 84 9.53 -8.77 -18.98
N LEU A 85 8.66 -7.77 -19.03
CA LEU A 85 7.92 -7.37 -20.23
C LEU A 85 8.69 -6.44 -21.16
N HIS A 86 9.99 -6.18 -20.88
CA HIS A 86 10.80 -5.32 -21.75
C HIS A 86 11.06 -5.98 -23.11
N ARG A 87 11.07 -5.15 -24.17
CA ARG A 87 11.20 -5.62 -25.55
C ARG A 87 12.45 -6.49 -25.78
N GLU A 88 13.54 -6.19 -25.10
CA GLU A 88 14.79 -6.95 -25.24
C GLU A 88 14.68 -8.40 -24.78
N ASN A 89 13.70 -8.70 -23.92
CA ASN A 89 13.48 -10.05 -23.38
C ASN A 89 12.38 -10.80 -24.13
N LEU A 90 11.86 -10.24 -25.24
CA LEU A 90 10.68 -10.79 -25.94
C LEU A 90 10.87 -12.25 -26.35
N ASP A 91 11.98 -12.56 -27.00
CA ASP A 91 12.24 -13.92 -27.51
C ASP A 91 12.32 -14.92 -26.35
N GLN A 92 13.00 -14.56 -25.27
CA GLN A 92 13.08 -15.37 -24.06
C GLN A 92 11.71 -15.61 -23.42
N ILE A 93 10.86 -14.59 -23.37
CA ILE A 93 9.50 -14.72 -22.80
C ILE A 93 8.63 -15.62 -23.66
N VAL A 94 8.75 -15.51 -24.98
CA VAL A 94 8.05 -16.40 -25.92
C VAL A 94 8.47 -17.85 -25.65
N ASP A 95 9.77 -18.14 -25.59
CA ASP A 95 10.30 -19.48 -25.31
C ASP A 95 9.83 -20.02 -23.94
N ILE A 96 9.73 -19.17 -22.92
CA ILE A 96 9.20 -19.54 -21.60
C ILE A 96 7.75 -19.96 -21.72
N TYR A 97 6.88 -19.13 -22.33
CA TYR A 97 5.47 -19.46 -22.47
C TYR A 97 5.24 -20.69 -23.36
N GLU A 98 6.01 -20.88 -24.43
CA GLU A 98 5.94 -22.08 -25.27
C GLU A 98 6.28 -23.36 -24.50
N ARG A 99 7.22 -23.30 -23.57
CA ARG A 99 7.57 -24.45 -22.71
C ARG A 99 6.54 -24.71 -21.61
N LEU A 100 5.96 -23.66 -21.05
CA LEU A 100 5.04 -23.78 -19.92
C LEU A 100 3.60 -24.07 -20.33
N THR A 101 3.22 -23.80 -21.58
CA THR A 101 1.85 -23.91 -22.06
C THR A 101 1.74 -24.99 -23.15
N PRO A 102 0.85 -25.95 -23.03
CA PRO A 102 0.58 -26.91 -24.09
C PRO A 102 0.14 -26.23 -25.38
N GLU A 103 0.40 -26.88 -26.52
CA GLU A 103 -0.07 -26.38 -27.82
C GLU A 103 -1.58 -26.26 -27.85
N GLY A 104 -2.08 -25.16 -28.42
CA GLY A 104 -3.50 -24.90 -28.54
C GLY A 104 -3.86 -23.42 -28.51
N PHE A 105 -5.15 -23.15 -28.64
CA PHE A 105 -5.70 -21.79 -28.76
C PHE A 105 -5.25 -20.85 -27.62
N LEU A 106 -5.24 -21.33 -26.38
CA LEU A 106 -4.82 -20.52 -25.22
C LEU A 106 -3.36 -20.06 -25.35
N ARG A 107 -2.44 -20.95 -25.78
CA ARG A 107 -1.04 -20.59 -26.01
C ARG A 107 -0.92 -19.51 -27.10
N ASP A 108 -1.67 -19.65 -28.20
CA ASP A 108 -1.62 -18.71 -29.31
C ASP A 108 -2.08 -17.32 -28.87
N GLU A 109 -3.15 -17.21 -28.10
CA GLU A 109 -3.66 -15.95 -27.52
C GLU A 109 -2.65 -15.29 -26.56
N ILE A 110 -2.04 -16.10 -25.70
CA ILE A 110 -1.01 -15.61 -24.78
C ILE A 110 0.20 -15.08 -25.57
N LEU A 111 0.67 -15.83 -26.56
CA LEU A 111 1.83 -15.43 -27.37
C LEU A 111 1.52 -14.19 -28.22
N GLU A 112 0.29 -14.02 -28.72
CA GLU A 112 -0.12 -12.78 -29.37
C GLU A 112 -0.02 -11.60 -28.40
N THR A 113 -0.52 -11.76 -27.18
CA THR A 113 -0.44 -10.73 -26.13
C THR A 113 1.02 -10.43 -25.74
N VAL A 114 1.85 -11.46 -25.61
CA VAL A 114 3.29 -11.32 -25.32
C VAL A 114 4.01 -10.56 -26.43
N LYS A 115 3.74 -10.85 -27.70
CA LYS A 115 4.34 -10.21 -28.87
C LYS A 115 3.83 -8.79 -29.11
N ARG A 116 2.65 -8.44 -28.57
CA ARG A 116 2.05 -7.13 -28.76
C ARG A 116 2.94 -6.04 -28.15
N PRO A 117 3.34 -5.01 -28.92
CA PRO A 117 4.25 -3.97 -28.43
C PRO A 117 3.62 -3.07 -27.38
N ILE A 118 4.45 -2.60 -26.45
CA ILE A 118 4.06 -1.57 -25.48
C ILE A 118 3.83 -0.24 -26.19
N THR A 119 2.69 0.39 -25.91
CA THR A 119 2.28 1.68 -26.50
C THR A 119 1.63 2.57 -25.43
N LYS A 120 1.27 3.81 -25.77
CA LYS A 120 0.53 4.71 -24.87
C LYS A 120 -0.83 4.15 -24.43
N THR A 121 -1.47 3.32 -25.25
CA THR A 121 -2.79 2.71 -25.00
C THR A 121 -2.69 1.29 -24.49
N PHE A 122 -1.54 0.63 -24.63
CA PHE A 122 -1.26 -0.71 -24.15
C PHE A 122 0.10 -0.73 -23.42
N TYR A 123 0.12 -0.20 -22.20
CA TYR A 123 1.29 -0.04 -21.37
C TYR A 123 1.54 -1.27 -20.49
N TYR A 124 2.66 -1.31 -19.77
CA TYR A 124 3.12 -2.47 -18.99
C TYR A 124 2.04 -3.07 -18.08
N SER A 125 1.33 -2.24 -17.31
CA SER A 125 0.29 -2.75 -16.40
C SER A 125 -0.90 -3.37 -17.16
N LYS A 126 -1.29 -2.80 -18.31
CA LYS A 126 -2.33 -3.41 -19.15
C LYS A 126 -1.91 -4.76 -19.73
N LYS A 127 -0.66 -4.85 -20.19
CA LYS A 127 -0.11 -6.11 -20.72
C LYS A 127 -0.02 -7.17 -19.61
N MET A 128 0.49 -6.79 -18.45
CA MET A 128 0.53 -7.64 -17.27
C MET A 128 -0.87 -8.16 -16.89
N ASN A 129 -1.86 -7.26 -16.79
CA ASN A 129 -3.23 -7.66 -16.43
C ASN A 129 -3.83 -8.61 -17.45
N ALA A 130 -3.63 -8.35 -18.75
CA ALA A 130 -4.10 -9.26 -19.80
C ALA A 130 -3.49 -10.68 -19.68
N LEU A 131 -2.19 -10.77 -19.33
CA LEU A 131 -1.52 -12.06 -19.12
C LEU A 131 -2.02 -12.75 -17.82
N LEU A 132 -2.25 -11.99 -16.75
CA LEU A 132 -2.84 -12.50 -15.50
C LEU A 132 -4.30 -12.98 -15.68
N ASP A 133 -5.05 -12.36 -16.57
CA ASP A 133 -6.44 -12.72 -16.85
C ASP A 133 -6.54 -14.05 -17.62
N TYR A 134 -5.51 -14.45 -18.37
CA TYR A 134 -5.44 -15.79 -18.95
C TYR A 134 -5.19 -16.86 -17.86
N ASP A 135 -4.15 -16.70 -17.06
CA ASP A 135 -3.82 -17.63 -15.99
C ASP A 135 -2.79 -16.99 -15.02
N VAL A 136 -3.21 -16.81 -13.76
CA VAL A 136 -2.37 -16.20 -12.71
C VAL A 136 -1.16 -17.07 -12.39
N LYS A 137 -1.33 -18.39 -12.26
CA LYS A 137 -0.23 -19.33 -11.96
C LYS A 137 0.79 -19.35 -13.08
N LEU A 138 0.29 -19.51 -14.30
CA LEU A 138 1.14 -19.54 -15.49
C LEU A 138 1.96 -18.24 -15.60
N PHE A 139 1.35 -17.08 -15.36
CA PHE A 139 2.06 -15.81 -15.36
C PHE A 139 3.15 -15.78 -14.29
N ASN A 140 2.83 -16.18 -13.05
CA ASN A 140 3.80 -16.20 -11.96
C ASN A 140 4.96 -17.17 -12.22
N HIS A 141 4.67 -18.35 -12.76
CA HIS A 141 5.69 -19.31 -13.20
C HIS A 141 6.57 -18.75 -14.33
N ALA A 142 5.98 -18.08 -15.31
CA ALA A 142 6.74 -17.48 -16.42
C ALA A 142 7.71 -16.38 -15.92
N VAL A 143 7.27 -15.54 -15.01
CA VAL A 143 8.15 -14.52 -14.38
C VAL A 143 9.26 -15.21 -13.57
N PHE A 144 8.95 -16.27 -12.82
CA PHE A 144 9.94 -17.00 -12.04
C PHE A 144 11.02 -17.63 -12.94
N GLU A 145 10.63 -18.29 -14.04
CA GLU A 145 11.59 -18.85 -15.01
C GLU A 145 12.48 -17.76 -15.63
N TYR A 146 11.93 -16.59 -15.90
CA TYR A 146 12.72 -15.43 -16.31
C TYR A 146 13.70 -14.99 -15.22
N LEU A 147 13.26 -14.90 -13.96
CA LEU A 147 14.10 -14.48 -12.84
C LEU A 147 15.30 -15.39 -12.62
N LYS A 148 15.20 -16.69 -12.92
CA LYS A 148 16.34 -17.63 -12.87
C LYS A 148 17.51 -17.24 -13.76
N THR A 149 17.27 -16.43 -14.79
CA THR A 149 18.31 -15.92 -15.70
C THR A 149 18.87 -14.57 -15.27
N THR A 150 18.47 -14.08 -14.11
CA THR A 150 18.82 -12.75 -13.60
C THR A 150 19.53 -12.85 -12.24
N ASP A 151 19.97 -11.71 -11.71
CA ASP A 151 20.53 -11.62 -10.36
C ASP A 151 19.52 -11.31 -9.25
N TYR A 152 18.21 -11.34 -9.55
CA TYR A 152 17.20 -11.16 -8.53
C TYR A 152 17.22 -12.29 -7.49
N PRO A 153 17.04 -11.97 -6.19
CA PRO A 153 17.08 -12.95 -5.11
C PRO A 153 16.18 -14.18 -5.31
N VAL A 154 14.93 -13.98 -5.75
CA VAL A 154 14.01 -15.09 -6.00
C VAL A 154 14.50 -16.01 -7.12
N GLY A 155 15.20 -15.48 -8.11
CA GLY A 155 15.80 -16.27 -9.20
C GLY A 155 16.91 -17.25 -8.75
N LYS A 156 17.44 -17.09 -7.53
CA LYS A 156 18.43 -17.99 -6.94
C LYS A 156 17.80 -19.16 -6.17
N LEU A 157 16.48 -19.19 -6.05
CA LEU A 157 15.74 -20.26 -5.38
C LEU A 157 15.39 -21.37 -6.35
N ASP A 158 15.45 -22.62 -5.88
CA ASP A 158 15.01 -23.77 -6.66
C ASP A 158 13.49 -23.79 -6.81
N GLU A 159 12.77 -23.43 -5.72
CA GLU A 159 11.32 -23.39 -5.63
C GLU A 159 10.87 -22.10 -4.97
N PHE A 160 9.69 -21.63 -5.34
CA PHE A 160 9.08 -20.45 -4.71
C PHE A 160 7.61 -20.68 -4.40
N PRO A 161 7.20 -20.77 -3.11
CA PRO A 161 5.88 -21.23 -2.70
C PRO A 161 4.70 -20.38 -3.19
N LEU A 162 4.93 -19.11 -3.54
CA LEU A 162 3.86 -18.22 -3.97
C LEU A 162 3.46 -18.37 -5.45
N LEU A 163 4.15 -19.19 -6.25
CA LEU A 163 3.86 -19.31 -7.69
C LEU A 163 2.44 -19.81 -7.97
N ASP A 164 1.95 -20.71 -7.12
CA ASP A 164 0.61 -21.28 -7.24
C ASP A 164 -0.47 -20.52 -6.45
N ASN A 165 -0.07 -19.43 -5.79
CA ASN A 165 -1.01 -18.62 -5.03
C ASN A 165 -1.93 -17.82 -5.98
N THR A 166 -3.23 -18.04 -5.85
CA THR A 166 -4.28 -17.30 -6.56
C THR A 166 -5.11 -16.41 -5.63
N ASP A 167 -4.82 -16.44 -4.33
CA ASP A 167 -5.57 -15.68 -3.34
C ASP A 167 -5.32 -14.18 -3.48
N VAL A 168 -6.42 -13.43 -3.48
CA VAL A 168 -6.40 -11.97 -3.44
C VAL A 168 -7.05 -11.56 -2.14
N LEU A 169 -6.23 -11.11 -1.17
CA LEU A 169 -6.76 -10.76 0.13
C LEU A 169 -7.10 -9.27 0.20
N VAL A 170 -8.30 -8.96 0.67
CA VAL A 170 -8.78 -7.62 0.95
C VAL A 170 -8.77 -7.35 2.46
N LYS A 171 -9.12 -6.13 2.87
CA LYS A 171 -9.07 -5.71 4.29
C LYS A 171 -9.85 -6.64 5.21
N GLU A 172 -11.04 -7.04 4.81
CA GLU A 172 -11.94 -7.93 5.54
C GLU A 172 -11.34 -9.31 5.77
N ASP A 173 -10.65 -9.86 4.75
CA ASP A 173 -9.94 -11.14 4.85
C ASP A 173 -8.80 -11.06 5.86
N ILE A 174 -8.02 -9.98 5.85
CA ILE A 174 -6.95 -9.78 6.82
C ILE A 174 -7.53 -9.70 8.25
N PHE A 175 -8.63 -9.00 8.45
CA PHE A 175 -9.27 -8.91 9.77
C PHE A 175 -9.84 -10.27 10.21
N ARG A 176 -10.40 -11.05 9.29
CA ARG A 176 -10.85 -12.42 9.55
C ARG A 176 -9.67 -13.30 9.99
N LEU A 177 -8.59 -13.32 9.21
CA LEU A 177 -7.39 -14.09 9.52
C LEU A 177 -6.78 -13.70 10.88
N LEU A 178 -6.73 -12.41 11.22
CA LEU A 178 -6.23 -11.95 12.52
C LEU A 178 -7.11 -12.44 13.68
N ARG A 179 -8.43 -12.50 13.52
CA ARG A 179 -9.34 -13.05 14.54
C ARG A 179 -9.18 -14.56 14.67
N GLU A 180 -9.13 -15.28 13.56
CA GLU A 180 -8.99 -16.74 13.51
C GLU A 180 -7.64 -17.22 14.06
N SER A 181 -6.57 -16.45 13.85
CA SER A 181 -5.24 -16.75 14.38
C SER A 181 -5.07 -16.52 15.89
N GLY A 182 -6.08 -15.92 16.55
CA GLY A 182 -5.99 -15.55 17.96
C GLY A 182 -5.15 -14.29 18.26
N VAL A 183 -4.54 -13.66 17.25
CA VAL A 183 -3.80 -12.39 17.40
C VAL A 183 -4.76 -11.24 17.66
N GLY A 184 -5.95 -11.28 17.06
CA GLY A 184 -6.95 -10.23 17.15
C GLY A 184 -6.66 -9.01 16.25
N VAL A 185 -7.70 -8.23 16.00
CA VAL A 185 -7.58 -6.96 15.27
C VAL A 185 -7.15 -5.87 16.26
N PRO A 186 -6.15 -5.03 15.94
CA PRO A 186 -5.76 -3.92 16.81
C PRO A 186 -6.92 -2.97 17.12
N ALA A 187 -7.10 -2.62 18.40
CA ALA A 187 -8.23 -1.83 18.89
C ALA A 187 -8.40 -0.46 18.20
N TYR A 188 -7.33 0.13 17.68
CA TYR A 188 -7.43 1.41 16.96
C TYR A 188 -8.17 1.33 15.61
N TYR A 189 -8.47 0.13 15.11
CA TYR A 189 -9.36 -0.09 13.96
C TYR A 189 -10.84 -0.24 14.35
N GLU A 190 -11.13 -0.36 15.65
CA GLU A 190 -12.50 -0.45 16.13
C GLU A 190 -13.21 0.89 15.96
N GLU A 191 -14.41 0.84 15.40
CA GLU A 191 -15.24 2.03 15.23
C GLU A 191 -15.81 2.48 16.56
N ILE A 192 -15.47 3.69 16.98
CA ILE A 192 -15.97 4.31 18.21
C ILE A 192 -17.11 5.26 17.82
N PRO A 193 -18.30 5.13 18.42
CA PRO A 193 -19.41 6.05 18.16
C PRO A 193 -19.13 7.43 18.78
N PHE A 194 -19.57 8.47 18.08
CA PHE A 194 -19.63 9.83 18.60
C PHE A 194 -20.96 10.48 18.25
N GLU A 195 -21.33 11.49 19.03
CA GLU A 195 -22.54 12.30 18.81
C GLU A 195 -22.16 13.77 18.59
N VAL A 196 -22.85 14.42 17.66
CA VAL A 196 -22.78 15.86 17.42
C VAL A 196 -24.09 16.36 16.85
N ASP A 197 -24.67 17.42 17.44
CA ASP A 197 -25.95 18.02 17.04
C ASP A 197 -27.11 17.00 16.96
N GLY A 198 -27.16 16.06 17.87
CA GLY A 198 -28.17 15.00 17.87
C GLY A 198 -28.04 13.96 16.76
N LYS A 199 -26.91 13.96 16.02
CA LYS A 199 -26.56 12.96 15.00
C LYS A 199 -25.44 12.08 15.50
N THR A 200 -25.50 10.80 15.14
CA THR A 200 -24.47 9.81 15.51
C THR A 200 -23.65 9.42 14.30
N GLY A 201 -22.33 9.38 14.46
CA GLY A 201 -21.37 8.84 13.52
C GLY A 201 -20.38 7.93 14.22
N THR A 202 -19.45 7.35 13.45
CA THR A 202 -18.34 6.56 13.99
C THR A 202 -17.00 7.06 13.46
N TYR A 203 -15.94 6.81 14.20
CA TYR A 203 -14.58 7.10 13.78
C TYR A 203 -13.61 6.04 14.30
N CYS A 204 -12.55 5.79 13.56
CA CYS A 204 -11.43 4.92 13.92
C CYS A 204 -10.19 5.36 13.15
N ARG A 205 -9.09 4.65 13.34
CA ARG A 205 -7.94 4.81 12.44
C ARG A 205 -8.08 3.94 11.20
N SER A 206 -7.74 4.49 10.06
CA SER A 206 -7.78 3.76 8.78
C SER A 206 -6.53 2.92 8.55
N ARG A 207 -5.44 3.19 9.28
CA ARG A 207 -4.13 2.55 9.09
C ARG A 207 -3.32 2.46 10.37
N SER A 208 -2.45 1.45 10.45
CA SER A 208 -1.37 1.39 11.43
C SER A 208 -0.30 2.42 11.08
N GLY A 209 0.29 3.06 12.07
CA GLY A 209 1.37 4.02 11.83
C GLY A 209 1.68 4.86 13.05
N CYS A 210 2.58 5.83 12.89
CA CYS A 210 2.90 6.77 13.96
C CYS A 210 1.67 7.57 14.35
N TYR A 211 1.53 7.90 15.64
CA TYR A 211 0.45 8.75 16.13
C TYR A 211 0.49 10.16 15.53
N PHE A 212 1.62 10.61 14.99
CA PHE A 212 1.84 11.88 14.31
C PHE A 212 1.99 11.72 12.78
N CYS A 213 1.34 10.74 12.16
CA CYS A 213 1.50 10.54 10.72
C CYS A 213 0.82 11.66 9.91
N PHE A 214 1.57 12.29 9.00
CA PHE A 214 1.06 13.35 8.11
C PHE A 214 -0.03 12.88 7.12
N PHE A 215 -0.24 11.58 7.00
CA PHE A 215 -1.33 11.01 6.22
C PHE A 215 -2.62 10.79 7.04
N GLN A 216 -2.63 11.13 8.32
CA GLN A 216 -3.87 11.07 9.10
C GLN A 216 -4.92 12.00 8.52
N GLN A 217 -6.14 11.50 8.41
CA GLN A 217 -7.29 12.34 8.10
C GLN A 217 -7.64 13.23 9.30
N LYS A 218 -8.31 14.34 9.06
CA LYS A 218 -8.69 15.26 10.15
C LYS A 218 -9.52 14.59 11.24
N ILE A 219 -10.37 13.64 10.88
CA ILE A 219 -11.15 12.86 11.85
C ILE A 219 -10.28 11.93 12.70
N GLU A 220 -9.19 11.40 12.14
CA GLU A 220 -8.24 10.55 12.88
C GLU A 220 -7.41 11.38 13.87
N TRP A 221 -7.15 12.67 13.57
CA TRP A 221 -6.58 13.61 14.52
C TRP A 221 -7.54 13.93 15.65
N ILE A 222 -8.85 14.08 15.37
CA ILE A 222 -9.89 14.23 16.41
C ILE A 222 -9.96 12.96 17.26
N TRP A 223 -9.97 11.77 16.63
CA TRP A 223 -9.89 10.50 17.33
C TRP A 223 -8.68 10.45 18.29
N LEU A 224 -7.48 10.85 17.80
CA LEU A 224 -6.28 10.88 18.63
C LEU A 224 -6.42 11.86 19.79
N TYR A 225 -6.99 13.04 19.55
CA TYR A 225 -7.24 14.04 20.59
C TYR A 225 -8.18 13.52 21.69
N GLU A 226 -9.26 12.84 21.32
CA GLU A 226 -10.27 12.36 22.24
C GLU A 226 -9.86 11.06 22.97
N GLN A 227 -9.15 10.15 22.28
CA GLN A 227 -8.76 8.87 22.86
C GLN A 227 -7.35 8.89 23.51
N HIS A 228 -6.45 9.73 23.02
CA HIS A 228 -5.05 9.80 23.46
C HIS A 228 -4.55 11.25 23.52
N PRO A 229 -5.10 12.09 24.40
CA PRO A 229 -4.80 13.53 24.45
C PRO A 229 -3.32 13.84 24.70
N ASP A 230 -2.60 12.95 25.41
CA ASP A 230 -1.16 13.11 25.64
C ASP A 230 -0.34 12.96 24.37
N LEU A 231 -0.69 11.98 23.52
CA LEU A 231 -0.05 11.79 22.22
C LEU A 231 -0.37 12.93 21.25
N TYR A 232 -1.59 13.46 21.32
CA TYR A 232 -1.97 14.62 20.54
C TYR A 232 -1.13 15.85 20.91
N ARG A 233 -0.97 16.11 22.20
CA ARG A 233 -0.11 17.22 22.69
C ARG A 233 1.33 17.06 22.22
N GLN A 234 1.90 15.86 22.30
CA GLN A 234 3.23 15.58 21.76
C GLN A 234 3.32 15.84 20.25
N ALA A 235 2.27 15.49 19.49
CA ALA A 235 2.25 15.79 18.07
C ALA A 235 2.20 17.31 17.78
N MET A 236 1.49 18.07 18.60
CA MET A 236 1.48 19.56 18.50
C MET A 236 2.87 20.18 18.74
N GLU A 237 3.68 19.61 19.65
CA GLU A 237 5.03 20.11 19.94
C GLU A 237 5.98 20.05 18.73
N PHE A 238 5.69 19.19 17.76
CA PHE A 238 6.46 19.09 16.52
C PHE A 238 6.12 20.20 15.52
N GLU A 239 4.94 20.83 15.63
CA GLU A 239 4.55 21.94 14.76
C GLU A 239 5.31 23.21 15.11
N LYS A 240 5.63 23.98 14.08
CA LYS A 240 6.23 25.31 14.20
C LYS A 240 5.54 26.25 13.23
N ASP A 241 5.78 27.54 13.37
CA ASP A 241 5.27 28.55 12.47
C ASP A 241 5.60 28.22 11.00
N GLY A 242 4.57 27.99 10.21
CA GLY A 242 4.66 27.60 8.81
C GLY A 242 4.87 26.11 8.53
N TYR A 243 5.03 25.27 9.57
CA TYR A 243 5.20 23.81 9.45
C TYR A 243 4.15 23.07 10.28
N THR A 244 3.06 22.69 9.66
CA THR A 244 1.94 22.00 10.30
C THR A 244 1.71 20.62 9.67
N TRP A 245 1.12 19.68 10.45
CA TRP A 245 0.80 18.35 9.98
C TRP A 245 -0.26 18.35 8.88
N ASN A 246 -1.23 19.26 8.98
CA ASN A 246 -2.24 19.47 7.97
C ASN A 246 -1.92 20.74 7.17
N GLN A 247 -2.13 20.69 5.86
CA GLN A 247 -1.96 21.87 5.03
C GLN A 247 -2.91 22.99 5.48
N ASN A 248 -2.34 24.18 5.74
CA ASN A 248 -3.05 25.40 6.11
C ASN A 248 -3.85 25.34 7.43
N GLU A 249 -3.62 24.35 8.31
CA GLU A 249 -4.33 24.23 9.58
C GLU A 249 -3.45 23.54 10.62
N SER A 250 -3.20 24.19 11.75
CA SER A 250 -2.45 23.60 12.86
C SER A 250 -3.30 22.60 13.65
N LEU A 251 -2.65 21.72 14.41
CA LEU A 251 -3.37 20.85 15.36
C LEU A 251 -4.08 21.68 16.44
N ALA A 252 -3.53 22.85 16.82
CA ALA A 252 -4.21 23.76 17.76
C ALA A 252 -5.52 24.32 17.18
N ASP A 253 -5.56 24.59 15.88
CA ASP A 253 -6.80 25.04 15.22
C ASP A 253 -7.82 23.91 15.10
N LEU A 254 -7.34 22.70 14.87
CA LEU A 254 -8.18 21.52 14.63
C LEU A 254 -9.04 21.12 15.84
N ILE A 255 -8.56 21.40 17.08
CA ILE A 255 -9.28 21.10 18.32
C ILE A 255 -10.21 22.23 18.81
N LYS A 256 -10.37 23.31 18.04
CA LYS A 256 -11.39 24.32 18.36
C LYS A 256 -12.78 23.69 18.31
N PRO A 257 -13.68 23.92 19.28
CA PRO A 257 -14.97 23.25 19.37
C PRO A 257 -15.78 23.28 18.05
N GLU A 258 -15.84 24.44 17.41
CA GLU A 258 -16.55 24.60 16.13
C GLU A 258 -15.90 23.79 15.01
N ARG A 259 -14.58 23.64 15.04
CA ARG A 259 -13.85 22.87 14.03
C ARG A 259 -14.06 21.38 14.20
N ILE A 260 -13.99 20.86 15.42
CA ILE A 260 -14.35 19.47 15.76
C ILE A 260 -15.78 19.18 15.30
N ARG A 261 -16.73 20.05 15.65
CA ARG A 261 -18.13 19.92 15.25
C ARG A 261 -18.27 19.81 13.74
N GLN A 262 -17.64 20.70 12.97
CA GLN A 262 -17.67 20.69 11.51
C GLN A 262 -17.10 19.38 10.93
N ILE A 263 -15.93 18.94 11.40
CA ILE A 263 -15.30 17.71 10.92
C ILE A 263 -16.18 16.49 11.19
N LYS A 264 -16.75 16.39 12.40
CA LYS A 264 -17.66 15.29 12.76
C LYS A 264 -18.93 15.27 11.89
N LEU A 265 -19.52 16.43 11.61
CA LEU A 265 -20.70 16.53 10.73
C LEU A 265 -20.34 16.15 9.28
N ASP A 266 -19.19 16.53 8.78
CA ASP A 266 -18.74 16.14 7.44
C ASP A 266 -18.52 14.62 7.32
N ILE A 267 -18.04 13.97 8.37
CA ILE A 267 -17.93 12.51 8.42
C ILE A 267 -19.30 11.84 8.43
N ILE A 268 -20.23 12.31 9.27
CA ILE A 268 -21.60 11.77 9.29
C ILE A 268 -22.22 11.82 7.90
N ARG A 269 -22.11 12.97 7.21
CA ARG A 269 -22.63 13.15 5.86
C ARG A 269 -22.04 12.13 4.89
N ARG A 270 -20.71 11.96 4.89
CA ARG A 270 -20.05 10.96 4.04
C ARG A 270 -20.49 9.52 4.36
N GLN A 271 -20.66 9.18 5.63
CA GLN A 271 -21.15 7.87 6.04
C GLN A 271 -22.61 7.63 5.60
N GLU A 272 -23.45 8.67 5.63
CA GLU A 272 -24.82 8.63 5.12
C GLU A 272 -24.85 8.45 3.60
N ASP A 273 -24.03 9.22 2.87
CA ASP A 273 -23.92 9.15 1.40
C ASP A 273 -23.45 7.75 0.97
N ASN A 274 -22.41 7.20 1.59
CA ASN A 274 -21.90 5.86 1.29
C ASN A 274 -22.96 4.77 1.57
N ARG A 275 -23.75 4.90 2.66
CA ARG A 275 -24.84 3.96 2.94
C ARG A 275 -25.96 4.04 1.89
N GLN A 276 -26.22 5.23 1.35
CA GLN A 276 -27.23 5.41 0.29
C GLN A 276 -26.75 4.83 -1.04
N GLN A 277 -25.48 5.03 -1.39
CA GLN A 277 -24.87 4.45 -2.59
C GLN A 277 -24.85 2.93 -2.53
N GLN A 278 -24.47 2.32 -1.41
CA GLN A 278 -24.53 0.86 -1.22
C GLN A 278 -25.94 0.27 -1.34
N LYS A 279 -26.99 1.07 -1.11
CA LYS A 279 -28.38 0.66 -1.31
C LYS A 279 -28.89 0.82 -2.75
N GLY A 280 -28.18 1.60 -3.57
CA GLY A 280 -28.52 1.89 -4.98
C GLY A 280 -27.65 1.21 -6.02
N THR A 281 -26.95 0.16 -5.70
CA THR A 281 -25.77 -0.37 -6.37
C THR A 281 -25.96 -0.69 -7.84
N THR A 282 -25.32 0.11 -8.71
CA THR A 282 -24.81 -0.32 -10.02
C THR A 282 -23.28 -0.55 -9.85
N LEU A 283 -22.73 -1.57 -10.48
CA LEU A 283 -21.32 -2.00 -10.39
C LEU A 283 -20.27 -0.88 -10.63
N VAL A 284 -20.67 0.25 -11.18
CA VAL A 284 -19.83 1.42 -11.49
C VAL A 284 -19.53 2.25 -10.25
N ASP A 285 -20.39 2.21 -9.22
CA ASP A 285 -20.27 3.04 -8.02
C ASP A 285 -19.29 2.45 -6.97
N ILE A 286 -18.98 1.15 -7.08
CA ILE A 286 -18.05 0.46 -6.18
C ILE A 286 -16.58 0.84 -6.46
N LEU A 287 -16.29 1.35 -7.65
CA LEU A 287 -14.91 1.66 -8.10
C LEU A 287 -14.48 3.11 -7.84
N GLY A 288 -15.37 3.97 -7.30
CA GLY A 288 -15.16 5.43 -7.23
C GLY A 288 -14.62 6.00 -5.93
N ASP A 289 -14.79 5.35 -4.80
CA ASP A 289 -14.63 6.01 -3.48
C ASP A 289 -13.40 5.61 -2.64
N ASP A 290 -12.57 4.68 -3.10
CA ASP A 290 -11.29 4.38 -2.44
C ASP A 290 -10.12 5.20 -2.99
N ILE A 291 -10.30 6.51 -3.20
CA ILE A 291 -9.16 7.45 -3.23
C ILE A 291 -8.68 7.64 -1.79
N MET A 292 -8.40 6.56 -1.14
CA MET A 292 -7.62 6.54 0.08
C MET A 292 -6.15 6.61 -0.32
N CYS A 293 -5.50 7.59 0.20
CA CYS A 293 -4.09 7.89 0.03
C CYS A 293 -3.22 6.63 -0.09
N THR A 294 -2.90 6.25 -1.33
CA THR A 294 -2.19 5.04 -1.72
C THR A 294 -0.71 5.00 -1.34
N ASN A 295 -0.18 5.99 -0.61
CA ASN A 295 1.25 6.20 -0.49
C ASN A 295 1.86 6.00 0.91
N CYS A 296 1.25 5.25 1.84
CA CYS A 296 1.70 5.22 3.23
C CYS A 296 2.49 4.01 3.71
N PHE A 297 2.71 3.01 2.91
CA PHE A 297 3.62 1.95 3.29
C PHE A 297 4.64 1.68 2.19
N ILE A 298 5.88 1.59 2.65
CA ILE A 298 6.92 0.97 1.90
C ILE A 298 6.51 -0.40 1.61
#